data_cede8f5481e934864d9510c4f5c51d0f
#
_entry.id   cede8f5481e934864d9510c4f5c51d0f
#
_cell.length_a   1.000
_cell.length_b   1.000
_cell.length_c   1.000
_cell.angle_alpha   90.00
_cell.angle_beta   90.00
_cell.angle_gamma   90.00
#
_symmetry.space_group_name_H-M   'P 1'
#
loop_
_entity.id
_entity.type
_entity.pdbx_description
1 polymer ?
#
loop_
_entity_poly.entity_id
_entity_poly.type
_entity_poly.pdbx_seq_one_letter_code
_entity_poly.pdbx_strand_id
1 'polypeptide(L)'
;MKARYDFASDNVAGAAPEALDALLAHNAGFASGYGSDHVSRRAADLIRERLDADAEVRFLPSGTAANALALAMLAGPHEAVLAHQHA
;
A
#
# COMPACT_ATOMS: atom_id res chain seq x y z
N MET A 1 17.88 26.54 -12.31
CA MET A 1 18.16 25.42 -11.38
C MET A 1 16.91 24.54 -11.32
N LYS A 2 17.06 23.22 -11.50
CA LYS A 2 15.92 22.29 -11.38
C LYS A 2 15.60 22.13 -9.89
N ALA A 3 14.34 22.31 -9.50
CA ALA A 3 13.93 22.12 -8.11
C ALA A 3 14.19 20.66 -7.69
N ARG A 4 14.69 20.47 -6.48
CA ARG A 4 14.93 19.15 -5.88
C ARG A 4 13.85 18.88 -4.83
N TYR A 5 13.29 17.70 -4.89
CA TYR A 5 12.19 17.25 -4.03
C TYR A 5 12.53 15.95 -3.28
N ASP A 6 13.83 15.66 -3.14
CA ASP A 6 14.35 14.34 -2.70
C ASP A 6 13.74 13.82 -1.38
N PHE A 7 13.35 14.74 -0.50
CA PHE A 7 12.76 14.40 0.81
C PHE A 7 11.42 15.11 1.05
N ALA A 8 10.77 15.60 0.00
CA ALA A 8 9.50 16.32 0.17
C ALA A 8 8.34 15.36 0.46
N SER A 9 8.21 14.30 -0.30
CA SER A 9 7.19 13.25 -0.15
C SER A 9 7.51 12.11 -1.12
N ASP A 10 7.08 10.89 -0.80
CA ASP A 10 7.06 9.75 -1.71
C ASP A 10 6.21 10.00 -2.96
N ASN A 11 5.18 10.86 -2.86
CA ASN A 11 4.30 11.22 -3.97
C ASN A 11 4.98 12.02 -5.09
N VAL A 12 6.17 12.57 -4.88
CA VAL A 12 6.85 13.40 -5.90
C VAL A 12 7.82 12.61 -6.76
N ALA A 13 8.08 11.36 -6.43
CA ALA A 13 8.92 10.47 -7.21
C ALA A 13 8.13 9.77 -8.32
N GLY A 14 8.79 9.44 -9.40
CA GLY A 14 8.26 8.51 -10.40
C GLY A 14 8.24 7.08 -9.89
N ALA A 15 7.50 6.21 -10.57
CA ALA A 15 7.52 4.79 -10.28
C ALA A 15 8.88 4.18 -10.64
N ALA A 16 9.31 3.18 -9.90
CA ALA A 16 10.51 2.42 -10.23
C ALA A 16 10.34 1.73 -11.61
N PRO A 17 11.39 1.64 -12.42
CA PRO A 17 11.31 0.98 -13.73
C PRO A 17 10.75 -0.45 -13.63
N GLU A 18 11.16 -1.21 -12.63
CA GLU A 18 10.69 -2.57 -12.39
C GLU A 18 9.19 -2.66 -12.12
N ALA A 19 8.61 -1.63 -11.49
CA ALA A 19 7.17 -1.55 -11.27
C ALA A 19 6.40 -1.30 -12.57
N LEU A 20 6.96 -0.46 -13.46
CA LEU A 20 6.39 -0.21 -14.80
C LEU A 20 6.48 -1.45 -15.68
N ASP A 21 7.59 -2.15 -15.66
CA ASP A 21 7.79 -3.40 -16.39
C ASP A 21 6.81 -4.48 -15.91
N ALA A 22 6.61 -4.62 -14.61
CA ALA A 22 5.62 -5.53 -14.03
C ALA A 22 4.19 -5.16 -14.44
N LEU A 23 3.85 -3.87 -14.45
CA LEU A 23 2.55 -3.39 -14.90
C LEU A 23 2.31 -3.78 -16.38
N LEU A 24 3.28 -3.54 -17.26
CA LEU A 24 3.19 -3.89 -18.68
C LEU A 24 3.05 -5.40 -18.88
N ALA A 25 3.84 -6.19 -18.15
CA ALA A 25 3.81 -7.65 -18.25
C ALA A 25 2.46 -8.26 -17.85
N HIS A 26 1.75 -7.64 -16.91
CA HIS A 26 0.47 -8.11 -16.40
C HIS A 26 -0.75 -7.37 -16.99
N ASN A 27 -0.53 -6.44 -17.91
CA ASN A 27 -1.59 -5.67 -18.56
C ASN A 27 -2.16 -6.41 -19.79
N ALA A 28 -2.41 -7.71 -19.69
CA ALA A 28 -2.94 -8.52 -20.77
C ALA A 28 -4.01 -9.49 -20.26
N GLY A 29 -5.02 -9.74 -21.11
CA GLY A 29 -6.10 -10.67 -20.80
C GLY A 29 -7.11 -10.14 -19.78
N PHE A 30 -7.77 -11.08 -19.11
CA PHE A 30 -8.79 -10.80 -18.12
C PHE A 30 -8.40 -11.41 -16.77
N ALA A 31 -8.69 -10.70 -15.70
CA ALA A 31 -8.49 -11.17 -14.34
C ALA A 31 -9.69 -10.79 -13.46
N SER A 32 -9.90 -11.55 -12.39
CA SER A 32 -10.94 -11.24 -11.40
C SER A 32 -10.61 -9.91 -10.70
N GLY A 33 -11.64 -9.12 -10.44
CA GLY A 33 -11.50 -7.87 -9.71
C GLY A 33 -11.43 -8.04 -8.19
N TYR A 34 -11.33 -6.91 -7.50
CA TYR A 34 -11.45 -6.82 -6.05
C TYR A 34 -10.40 -7.61 -5.26
N GLY A 35 -9.19 -7.74 -5.82
CA GLY A 35 -8.07 -8.43 -5.16
C GLY A 35 -8.15 -9.95 -5.17
N SER A 36 -9.08 -10.54 -5.94
CA SER A 36 -9.21 -11.99 -6.04
C SER A 36 -8.37 -12.63 -7.16
N ASP A 37 -7.61 -11.82 -7.89
CA ASP A 37 -6.68 -12.28 -8.92
C ASP A 37 -5.40 -12.91 -8.33
N HIS A 38 -4.69 -13.67 -9.15
CA HIS A 38 -3.49 -14.38 -8.73
C HIS A 38 -2.31 -13.45 -8.43
N VAL A 39 -2.21 -12.30 -9.09
CA VAL A 39 -1.14 -11.33 -8.87
C VAL A 39 -1.29 -10.67 -7.50
N SER A 40 -2.50 -10.24 -7.15
CA SER A 40 -2.80 -9.70 -5.83
C SER A 40 -2.53 -10.72 -4.71
N ARG A 41 -2.92 -11.98 -4.91
CA ARG A 41 -2.61 -13.05 -3.94
C ARG A 41 -1.10 -13.24 -3.80
N ARG A 42 -0.37 -13.33 -4.90
CA ARG A 42 1.09 -13.48 -4.85
C ARG A 42 1.77 -12.30 -4.16
N ALA A 43 1.30 -11.07 -4.40
CA ALA A 43 1.80 -9.88 -3.71
C ALA A 43 1.57 -9.96 -2.20
N ALA A 44 0.41 -10.42 -1.76
CA ALA A 44 0.11 -10.63 -0.34
C ALA A 44 1.02 -11.70 0.28
N ASP A 45 1.26 -12.79 -0.42
CA ASP A 45 2.17 -13.85 0.03
C ASP A 45 3.61 -13.35 0.18
N LEU A 46 4.09 -12.58 -0.79
CA LEU A 46 5.42 -11.96 -0.72
C LEU A 46 5.58 -11.02 0.49
N ILE A 47 4.53 -10.26 0.82
CA ILE A 47 4.54 -9.40 2.01
C ILE A 47 4.65 -10.25 3.28
N ARG A 48 3.86 -11.34 3.40
CA ARG A 48 3.94 -12.28 4.54
C ARG A 48 5.33 -12.91 4.65
N GLU A 49 5.88 -13.38 3.54
CA GLU A 49 7.25 -13.95 3.47
C GLU A 49 8.30 -12.94 3.94
N ARG A 50 8.20 -11.67 3.50
CA ARG A 50 9.17 -10.62 3.86
C ARG A 50 9.09 -10.19 5.31
N LEU A 51 7.91 -10.22 5.90
CA LEU A 51 7.68 -9.84 7.29
C LEU A 51 7.79 -11.02 8.26
N ASP A 52 7.94 -12.24 7.73
CA ASP A 52 7.88 -13.49 8.51
C ASP A 52 6.65 -13.50 9.43
N ALA A 53 5.51 -13.15 8.87
CA ALA A 53 4.28 -12.96 9.64
C ALA A 53 3.09 -13.70 9.03
N ASP A 54 2.39 -14.44 9.88
CA ASP A 54 1.06 -14.97 9.57
C ASP A 54 0.02 -13.85 9.78
N ALA A 55 -0.11 -13.00 8.77
CA ALA A 55 -0.95 -11.81 8.81
C ALA A 55 -1.89 -11.73 7.61
N GLU A 56 -3.04 -11.14 7.80
CA GLU A 56 -3.92 -10.78 6.70
C GLU A 56 -3.40 -9.52 6.02
N VAL A 57 -3.26 -9.57 4.69
CA VAL A 57 -2.80 -8.45 3.87
C VAL A 57 -3.95 -7.91 3.04
N ARG A 58 -4.21 -6.63 3.17
CA ARG A 58 -5.24 -5.88 2.42
C ARG A 58 -4.61 -4.75 1.63
N PHE A 59 -4.94 -4.67 0.35
CA PHE A 59 -4.53 -3.57 -0.51
C PHE A 59 -5.60 -2.48 -0.51
N LEU A 60 -5.17 -1.24 -0.30
CA LEU A 60 -6.04 -0.07 -0.21
C LEU A 60 -5.57 1.01 -1.20
N PRO A 61 -6.46 1.87 -1.69
CA PRO A 61 -6.14 2.82 -2.76
C PRO A 61 -5.23 3.97 -2.30
N SER A 62 -5.09 4.19 -0.99
CA SER A 62 -4.26 5.29 -0.47
C SER A 62 -3.79 5.03 0.95
N GLY A 63 -2.70 5.69 1.36
CA GLY A 63 -2.22 5.67 2.75
C GLY A 63 -3.24 6.27 3.72
N THR A 64 -3.99 7.29 3.32
CA THR A 64 -5.07 7.87 4.13
C THR A 64 -6.14 6.84 4.44
N ALA A 65 -6.58 6.05 3.46
CA ALA A 65 -7.54 4.97 3.67
C ALA A 65 -6.97 3.88 4.58
N ALA A 66 -5.69 3.54 4.41
CA ALA A 66 -5.00 2.55 5.25
C ALA A 66 -4.94 3.01 6.71
N ASN A 67 -4.54 4.25 6.96
CA ASN A 67 -4.50 4.82 8.31
C ASN A 67 -5.88 4.89 8.97
N ALA A 68 -6.90 5.34 8.25
CA ALA A 68 -8.25 5.42 8.78
C ALA A 68 -8.80 4.04 9.19
N LEU A 69 -8.61 3.03 8.34
CA LEU A 69 -9.06 1.67 8.64
C LEU A 69 -8.23 1.00 9.75
N ALA A 70 -6.91 1.21 9.77
CA ALA A 70 -6.06 0.70 10.84
C ALA A 70 -6.47 1.29 12.21
N LEU A 71 -6.71 2.59 12.29
CA LEU A 71 -7.19 3.23 13.52
C LEU A 71 -8.57 2.72 13.93
N ALA A 72 -9.49 2.52 12.98
CA ALA A 72 -10.80 1.96 13.26
C ALA A 72 -10.75 0.51 13.78
N MET A 73 -9.72 -0.25 13.42
CA MET A 73 -9.50 -1.60 13.95
C MET A 73 -8.86 -1.60 15.33
N LEU A 74 -8.02 -0.61 15.64
CA LEU A 74 -7.22 -0.55 16.86
C LEU A 74 -7.90 0.21 17.99
N ALA A 75 -8.80 1.16 17.69
CA ALA A 75 -9.47 1.99 18.67
C ALA A 75 -10.98 1.89 18.53
N GLY A 76 -11.65 1.71 19.65
CA GLY A 76 -13.12 1.71 19.74
C GLY A 76 -13.72 3.13 19.66
N PRO A 77 -15.04 3.25 19.53
CA PRO A 77 -15.72 4.54 19.32
C PRO A 77 -15.61 5.51 20.51
N HIS A 78 -15.18 5.02 21.67
CA HIS A 78 -15.03 5.82 22.91
C HIS A 78 -13.57 5.90 23.37
N GLU A 79 -12.63 5.46 22.52
CA GLU A 79 -11.20 5.50 22.79
C GLU A 79 -10.54 6.66 22.05
N ALA A 80 -9.42 7.13 22.59
CA ALA A 80 -8.65 8.22 22.02
C ALA A 80 -7.32 7.68 21.45
N VAL A 81 -6.86 8.33 20.40
CA VAL A 81 -5.56 8.07 19.79
C VAL A 81 -4.59 9.18 20.19
N LEU A 82 -3.47 8.80 20.82
CA LEU A 82 -2.38 9.71 21.09
C LEU A 82 -1.46 9.76 19.87
N ALA A 83 -1.31 10.94 19.30
CA ALA A 83 -0.47 11.15 18.13
C ALA A 83 0.29 12.46 18.22
N HIS A 84 1.42 12.56 17.53
CA HIS A 84 2.14 13.82 17.41
C HIS A 84 1.29 14.81 16.60
N GLN A 85 1.42 16.12 16.91
CA GLN A 85 0.63 17.18 16.26
C GLN A 85 0.80 17.25 14.73
N HIS A 86 1.86 16.65 14.18
CA HIS A 86 2.14 16.56 12.75
C HIS A 86 1.95 15.15 12.19
N ALA A 87 1.31 14.25 12.92
CA ALA A 87 1.03 12.90 12.45
C ALA A 87 -0.07 12.88 11.38
#